data_bc996840972e83f979f4711d69798e66
#
_entry.id   bc996840972e83f979f4711d69798e66
#
_cell.length_a   1.000
_cell.length_b   1.000
_cell.length_c   1.000
_cell.angle_alpha   90.00
_cell.angle_beta   90.00
_cell.angle_gamma   90.00
#
_symmetry.space_group_name_H-M   'P 1'
#
loop_
_entity.id
_entity.type
_entity.pdbx_description
1 polymer ?
#
loop_
_entity_poly.entity_id
_entity_poly.type
_entity_poly.pdbx_seq_one_letter_code
_entity_poly.pdbx_strand_id
1 'polypeptide(L)'
;MKKRLLSVFLCLCMVFGLVPATVWAETTTGHTHYLCGGSTCNGSGHENETYKTTFEKEIKQEGNTLKIGGESWAPTKGSNDTFYILPTGTYYLGSDISLEYTIKIENNVTLCLNGHKITAADGMDAIYMTGGSFTLTDCKGVGTITHASSKTGRGVYVSSGTFNMYGGSITGNKAQDAQGRGGGVYVYSGSGTFNMYGGWSNGKSGP
;
A
#
# COMPACT_ATOMS: atom_id res chain seq x y z
N MET A 1 -49.97 -45.76 1.73
CA MET A 1 -49.55 -44.49 1.08
C MET A 1 -48.55 -43.66 1.90
N LYS A 2 -48.59 -43.66 3.26
CA LYS A 2 -47.68 -42.85 4.10
C LYS A 2 -46.18 -43.24 4.04
N LYS A 3 -45.84 -44.52 3.81
CA LYS A 3 -44.44 -45.01 3.77
C LYS A 3 -43.68 -44.60 2.48
N ARG A 4 -44.39 -44.42 1.36
CA ARG A 4 -43.74 -43.97 0.10
C ARG A 4 -43.44 -42.46 0.06
N LEU A 5 -44.22 -41.64 0.76
CA LEU A 5 -43.97 -40.21 0.87
C LEU A 5 -42.72 -39.89 1.70
N LEU A 6 -42.49 -40.69 2.76
CA LEU A 6 -41.31 -40.51 3.63
C LEU A 6 -39.98 -40.81 2.91
N SER A 7 -40.01 -41.85 2.03
CA SER A 7 -38.83 -42.22 1.25
C SER A 7 -38.45 -41.18 0.20
N VAL A 8 -39.44 -40.54 -0.44
CA VAL A 8 -39.20 -39.48 -1.42
C VAL A 8 -38.66 -38.23 -0.74
N PHE A 9 -39.15 -37.89 0.47
CA PHE A 9 -38.66 -36.74 1.23
C PHE A 9 -37.22 -36.94 1.73
N LEU A 10 -36.86 -38.15 2.13
CA LEU A 10 -35.49 -38.48 2.56
C LEU A 10 -34.52 -38.46 1.38
N CYS A 11 -34.95 -38.90 0.18
CA CYS A 11 -34.13 -38.80 -1.04
C CYS A 11 -33.91 -37.34 -1.50
N LEU A 12 -34.93 -36.50 -1.34
CA LEU A 12 -34.81 -35.07 -1.68
C LEU A 12 -33.83 -34.35 -0.75
N CYS A 13 -33.82 -34.68 0.55
CA CYS A 13 -32.88 -34.08 1.51
C CYS A 13 -31.43 -34.50 1.26
N MET A 14 -31.17 -35.69 0.71
CA MET A 14 -29.80 -36.11 0.37
C MET A 14 -29.25 -35.44 -0.91
N VAL A 15 -30.12 -35.05 -1.83
CA VAL A 15 -29.68 -34.36 -3.05
C VAL A 15 -29.30 -32.90 -2.77
N PHE A 16 -29.92 -32.24 -1.78
CA PHE A 16 -29.55 -30.89 -1.36
C PHE A 16 -28.33 -30.86 -0.43
N GLY A 17 -27.94 -32.00 0.18
CA GLY A 17 -26.76 -32.08 1.04
C GLY A 17 -25.44 -32.31 0.29
N LEU A 18 -25.48 -32.56 -1.02
CA LEU A 18 -24.30 -32.77 -1.88
C LEU A 18 -24.03 -31.64 -2.86
N VAL A 19 -24.54 -30.44 -2.59
CA VAL A 19 -23.98 -29.27 -3.25
C VAL A 19 -22.57 -29.13 -2.67
N PRO A 20 -21.49 -29.41 -3.43
CA PRO A 20 -20.17 -29.04 -2.96
C PRO A 20 -20.26 -27.55 -2.67
N ALA A 21 -19.99 -27.16 -1.42
CA ALA A 21 -19.64 -25.82 -1.14
C ALA A 21 -18.44 -25.54 -2.05
N THR A 22 -18.68 -24.99 -3.23
CA THR A 22 -17.66 -24.34 -3.99
C THR A 22 -17.22 -23.21 -3.08
N VAL A 23 -16.26 -23.51 -2.21
CA VAL A 23 -15.42 -22.51 -1.63
C VAL A 23 -14.84 -21.82 -2.87
N TRP A 24 -15.43 -20.67 -3.19
CA TRP A 24 -14.76 -19.71 -4.03
C TRP A 24 -13.52 -19.33 -3.22
N ALA A 25 -12.46 -20.14 -3.35
CA ALA A 25 -11.14 -19.62 -3.08
C ALA A 25 -11.05 -18.42 -4.02
N GLU A 26 -11.22 -17.21 -3.47
CA GLU A 26 -10.70 -16.03 -4.12
C GLU A 26 -9.26 -16.40 -4.39
N THR A 27 -8.97 -16.73 -5.64
CA THR A 27 -7.62 -16.73 -6.12
C THR A 27 -7.20 -15.29 -5.94
N THR A 28 -6.58 -14.99 -4.81
CA THR A 28 -5.75 -13.82 -4.69
C THR A 28 -4.69 -14.01 -5.77
N THR A 29 -4.98 -13.47 -6.95
CA THR A 29 -4.02 -13.41 -8.03
C THR A 29 -2.93 -12.50 -7.51
N GLY A 30 -1.96 -13.10 -6.83
CA GLY A 30 -0.85 -12.39 -6.25
C GLY A 30 -0.18 -11.59 -7.35
N HIS A 31 -0.15 -10.29 -7.15
CA HIS A 31 0.51 -9.36 -8.03
C HIS A 31 2.03 -9.52 -7.84
N THR A 32 2.72 -10.02 -8.85
CA THR A 32 4.14 -10.32 -8.76
C THR A 32 4.97 -9.24 -9.45
N HIS A 33 5.98 -8.75 -8.75
CA HIS A 33 6.94 -7.79 -9.27
C HIS A 33 8.36 -8.25 -9.12
N TYR A 34 9.21 -7.69 -10.00
CA TYR A 34 10.64 -7.73 -9.83
C TYR A 34 11.10 -6.39 -9.25
N LEU A 35 11.81 -6.41 -8.14
CA LEU A 35 12.45 -5.22 -7.58
C LEU A 35 13.70 -4.93 -8.40
N CYS A 36 13.58 -4.06 -9.37
CA CYS A 36 14.72 -3.61 -10.18
C CYS A 36 14.89 -2.10 -10.04
N GLY A 37 16.12 -1.63 -10.10
CA GLY A 37 16.45 -0.20 -10.02
C GLY A 37 16.13 0.60 -11.29
N GLY A 38 15.16 0.19 -12.09
CA GLY A 38 14.74 0.87 -13.32
C GLY A 38 13.39 1.57 -13.18
N SER A 39 13.16 2.62 -13.97
CA SER A 39 11.91 3.38 -13.98
C SER A 39 10.69 2.58 -14.47
N THR A 40 10.92 1.49 -15.18
CA THR A 40 9.90 0.54 -15.64
C THR A 40 10.43 -0.87 -15.49
N CYS A 41 9.93 -1.60 -14.53
CA CYS A 41 10.23 -3.03 -14.40
C CYS A 41 9.15 -3.84 -15.13
N ASN A 42 9.45 -4.29 -16.31
CA ASN A 42 8.57 -5.17 -17.10
C ASN A 42 8.83 -6.67 -16.86
N GLY A 43 9.72 -6.99 -15.92
CA GLY A 43 10.13 -8.37 -15.63
C GLY A 43 11.13 -8.97 -16.65
N SER A 44 11.44 -8.27 -17.73
CA SER A 44 12.40 -8.72 -18.74
C SER A 44 13.83 -8.54 -18.25
N GLY A 45 14.62 -9.59 -18.29
CA GLY A 45 16.02 -9.58 -17.82
C GLY A 45 16.21 -9.74 -16.32
N HIS A 46 15.13 -9.96 -15.56
CA HIS A 46 15.14 -10.19 -14.10
C HIS A 46 14.73 -11.63 -13.77
N GLU A 47 15.35 -12.59 -14.41
CA GLU A 47 15.06 -14.01 -14.19
C GLU A 47 15.55 -14.52 -12.83
N ASN A 48 16.28 -13.69 -12.08
CA ASN A 48 16.81 -14.04 -10.78
C ASN A 48 15.71 -13.89 -9.72
N GLU A 49 15.29 -14.99 -9.10
CA GLU A 49 14.26 -15.05 -8.06
C GLU A 49 14.51 -14.12 -6.85
N THR A 50 15.76 -13.70 -6.64
CA THR A 50 16.15 -12.78 -5.56
C THR A 50 15.43 -11.43 -5.63
N TYR A 51 14.96 -11.02 -6.80
CA TYR A 51 14.27 -9.76 -7.04
C TYR A 51 12.75 -9.91 -7.19
N LYS A 52 12.23 -11.14 -7.11
CA LYS A 52 10.81 -11.42 -7.27
C LYS A 52 10.11 -11.29 -5.94
N THR A 53 9.11 -10.41 -5.87
CA THR A 53 8.25 -10.25 -4.70
C THR A 53 6.79 -10.41 -5.11
N THR A 54 6.06 -11.26 -4.40
CA THR A 54 4.62 -11.41 -4.57
C THR A 54 3.91 -10.45 -3.62
N PHE A 55 3.00 -9.65 -4.16
CA PHE A 55 2.18 -8.71 -3.39
C PHE A 55 0.84 -9.37 -3.10
N GLU A 56 0.56 -9.60 -1.83
CA GLU A 56 -0.54 -10.46 -1.39
C GLU A 56 -1.83 -9.70 -1.12
N LYS A 57 -1.72 -8.43 -0.69
CA LYS A 57 -2.88 -7.68 -0.22
C LYS A 57 -3.10 -6.41 -1.02
N GLU A 58 -4.31 -6.31 -1.58
CA GLU A 58 -4.76 -5.10 -2.24
C GLU A 58 -5.10 -4.02 -1.22
N ILE A 59 -4.64 -2.79 -1.48
CA ILE A 59 -5.12 -1.58 -0.83
C ILE A 59 -5.94 -0.81 -1.85
N LYS A 60 -7.19 -0.51 -1.52
CA LYS A 60 -8.07 0.27 -2.40
C LYS A 60 -8.99 1.20 -1.61
N GLN A 61 -9.54 2.17 -2.29
CA GLN A 61 -10.58 3.04 -1.77
C GLN A 61 -11.93 2.69 -2.40
N GLU A 62 -12.95 2.48 -1.56
CA GLU A 62 -14.34 2.30 -1.97
C GLU A 62 -15.20 3.38 -1.31
N GLY A 63 -15.64 4.36 -2.10
CA GLY A 63 -16.24 5.58 -1.57
C GLY A 63 -15.25 6.32 -0.65
N ASN A 64 -15.61 6.51 0.62
CA ASN A 64 -14.75 7.16 1.61
C ASN A 64 -14.00 6.16 2.51
N THR A 65 -14.07 4.87 2.22
CA THR A 65 -13.47 3.83 3.05
C THR A 65 -12.22 3.27 2.39
N LEU A 66 -11.10 3.26 3.11
CA LEU A 66 -9.92 2.52 2.71
C LEU A 66 -10.07 1.05 3.12
N LYS A 67 -9.59 0.14 2.28
CA LYS A 67 -9.61 -1.31 2.50
C LYS A 67 -8.26 -1.94 2.26
N ILE A 68 -7.96 -2.99 3.02
CA ILE A 68 -6.82 -3.90 2.81
C ILE A 68 -7.35 -5.32 2.68
N GLY A 69 -7.10 -5.98 1.54
CA GLY A 69 -7.54 -7.35 1.29
C GLY A 69 -9.06 -7.52 1.41
N GLY A 70 -9.82 -6.47 1.05
CA GLY A 70 -11.28 -6.45 1.17
C GLY A 70 -11.83 -5.96 2.51
N GLU A 71 -11.03 -5.97 3.57
CA GLU A 71 -11.43 -5.53 4.90
C GLU A 71 -11.24 -4.02 5.11
N SER A 72 -12.08 -3.40 5.93
CA SER A 72 -11.98 -1.96 6.25
C SER A 72 -10.66 -1.65 6.95
N TRP A 73 -9.91 -0.70 6.42
CA TRP A 73 -8.68 -0.19 7.03
C TRP A 73 -9.00 1.11 7.75
N ALA A 74 -9.37 0.99 9.02
CA ALA A 74 -9.71 2.12 9.87
C ALA A 74 -8.45 2.78 10.45
N PRO A 75 -8.46 4.12 10.63
CA PRO A 75 -7.35 4.79 11.30
C PRO A 75 -7.32 4.44 12.79
N THR A 76 -6.11 4.35 13.34
CA THR A 76 -5.87 4.08 14.75
C THR A 76 -5.52 5.39 15.46
N LYS A 77 -6.25 5.70 16.53
CA LYS A 77 -5.99 6.87 17.37
C LYS A 77 -4.85 6.58 18.34
N GLY A 78 -3.78 7.35 18.23
CA GLY A 78 -2.71 7.41 19.22
C GLY A 78 -3.03 8.42 20.34
N SER A 79 -2.04 8.76 21.16
CA SER A 79 -2.20 9.71 22.28
C SER A 79 -2.49 11.13 21.78
N ASN A 80 -1.81 11.58 20.71
CA ASN A 80 -1.93 12.94 20.17
C ASN A 80 -2.29 12.96 18.68
N ASP A 81 -2.11 11.83 18.00
CA ASP A 81 -2.25 11.73 16.55
C ASP A 81 -3.09 10.52 16.15
N THR A 82 -3.57 10.55 14.92
CA THR A 82 -4.33 9.45 14.31
C THR A 82 -3.58 9.01 13.04
N PHE A 83 -3.42 7.71 12.85
CA PHE A 83 -2.67 7.13 11.74
C PHE A 83 -3.40 5.96 11.11
N TYR A 84 -3.17 5.73 9.82
CA TYR A 84 -3.38 4.44 9.21
C TYR A 84 -2.13 3.58 9.44
N ILE A 85 -2.18 2.65 10.40
CA ILE A 85 -1.05 1.74 10.64
C ILE A 85 -1.05 0.67 9.57
N LEU A 86 0.05 0.57 8.82
CA LEU A 86 0.23 -0.48 7.82
C LEU A 86 1.03 -1.64 8.45
N PRO A 87 0.39 -2.81 8.67
CA PRO A 87 1.06 -3.96 9.26
C PRO A 87 2.21 -4.48 8.39
N THR A 88 3.07 -5.32 8.97
CA THR A 88 4.08 -6.06 8.20
C THR A 88 3.43 -6.82 7.05
N GLY A 89 3.98 -6.70 5.85
CA GLY A 89 3.44 -7.40 4.69
C GLY A 89 3.83 -6.79 3.35
N THR A 90 3.27 -7.38 2.31
CA THR A 90 3.43 -6.98 0.91
C THR A 90 2.10 -6.54 0.35
N TYR A 91 2.04 -5.32 -0.18
CA TYR A 91 0.81 -4.64 -0.59
C TYR A 91 0.92 -4.05 -1.98
N TYR A 92 -0.19 -3.95 -2.69
CA TYR A 92 -0.30 -3.19 -3.92
C TYR A 92 -1.56 -2.31 -3.93
N LEU A 93 -1.51 -1.20 -4.64
CA LEU A 93 -2.70 -0.37 -4.83
C LEU A 93 -3.59 -0.95 -5.93
N GLY A 94 -4.87 -1.11 -5.63
CA GLY A 94 -5.91 -1.48 -6.60
C GLY A 94 -6.68 -0.27 -7.16
N SER A 95 -6.50 0.91 -6.55
CA SER A 95 -7.09 2.17 -6.99
C SER A 95 -6.28 3.36 -6.47
N ASP A 96 -6.54 4.54 -6.99
CA ASP A 96 -6.10 5.78 -6.35
C ASP A 96 -6.73 5.88 -4.96
N ILE A 97 -5.95 6.36 -3.99
CA ILE A 97 -6.42 6.56 -2.61
C ILE A 97 -6.16 7.98 -2.15
N SER A 98 -7.10 8.50 -1.34
CA SER A 98 -6.97 9.78 -0.65
C SER A 98 -6.95 9.54 0.85
N LEU A 99 -5.91 10.02 1.49
CA LEU A 99 -5.69 9.83 2.93
C LEU A 99 -6.31 10.99 3.72
N GLU A 100 -7.01 10.68 4.80
CA GLU A 100 -7.38 11.64 5.84
C GLU A 100 -6.29 11.77 6.90
N TYR A 101 -5.50 10.72 7.10
CA TYR A 101 -4.41 10.66 8.07
C TYR A 101 -3.18 10.03 7.43
N THR A 102 -2.02 10.27 8.01
CA THR A 102 -0.74 9.70 7.61
C THR A 102 -0.72 8.17 7.68
N ILE A 103 -0.14 7.50 6.70
CA ILE A 103 0.21 6.08 6.80
C ILE A 103 1.45 5.96 7.68
N LYS A 104 1.34 5.23 8.80
CA LYS A 104 2.46 4.95 9.70
C LYS A 104 3.04 3.57 9.43
N ILE A 105 4.36 3.51 9.33
CA ILE A 105 5.14 2.29 9.14
C ILE A 105 6.09 2.12 10.32
N GLU A 106 5.89 1.02 11.05
CA GLU A 106 6.66 0.66 12.24
C GLU A 106 7.54 -0.58 12.02
N ASN A 107 7.20 -1.38 11.01
CA ASN A 107 7.79 -2.67 10.71
C ASN A 107 8.13 -2.81 9.22
N ASN A 108 8.39 -4.05 8.77
CA ASN A 108 8.77 -4.30 7.38
C ASN A 108 7.54 -4.30 6.45
N VAL A 109 7.50 -3.38 5.52
CA VAL A 109 6.42 -3.20 4.53
C VAL A 109 7.01 -3.07 3.15
N THR A 110 6.42 -3.76 2.19
CA THR A 110 6.66 -3.55 0.76
C THR A 110 5.35 -3.12 0.09
N LEU A 111 5.38 -2.01 -0.65
CA LEU A 111 4.23 -1.45 -1.34
C LEU A 111 4.53 -1.22 -2.82
N CYS A 112 3.69 -1.77 -3.69
CA CYS A 112 3.64 -1.41 -5.10
C CYS A 112 2.54 -0.39 -5.35
N LEU A 113 2.86 0.74 -5.95
CA LEU A 113 1.87 1.73 -6.36
C LEU A 113 0.99 1.23 -7.52
N ASN A 114 1.45 0.24 -8.31
CA ASN A 114 0.69 -0.34 -9.41
C ASN A 114 0.10 0.71 -10.36
N GLY A 115 0.81 1.82 -10.55
CA GLY A 115 0.38 2.96 -11.38
C GLY A 115 -0.62 3.90 -10.72
N HIS A 116 -1.02 3.62 -9.48
CA HIS A 116 -2.01 4.42 -8.75
C HIS A 116 -1.38 5.51 -7.89
N LYS A 117 -2.22 6.41 -7.42
CA LYS A 117 -1.85 7.58 -6.67
C LYS A 117 -2.24 7.47 -5.19
N ILE A 118 -1.33 7.89 -4.31
CA ILE A 118 -1.62 8.22 -2.92
C ILE A 118 -1.66 9.74 -2.80
N THR A 119 -2.81 10.29 -2.47
CA THR A 119 -2.96 11.74 -2.20
C THR A 119 -3.10 11.95 -0.70
N ALA A 120 -2.14 12.63 -0.10
CA ALA A 120 -2.15 12.92 1.33
C ALA A 120 -3.03 14.12 1.69
N ALA A 121 -3.53 14.13 2.92
CA ALA A 121 -4.26 15.26 3.48
C ALA A 121 -3.34 16.47 3.67
N ASP A 122 -3.96 17.66 3.68
CA ASP A 122 -3.26 18.92 3.97
C ASP A 122 -2.68 18.88 5.38
N GLY A 123 -1.46 19.29 5.50
CA GLY A 123 -0.79 19.34 6.78
C GLY A 123 -0.25 18.01 7.30
N MET A 124 -0.40 16.95 6.56
CA MET A 124 0.04 15.61 6.95
C MET A 124 1.20 15.12 6.09
N ASP A 125 2.06 14.29 6.64
CA ASP A 125 2.96 13.50 5.79
C ASP A 125 2.15 12.36 5.14
N ALA A 126 2.44 12.00 3.90
CA ALA A 126 1.76 10.85 3.31
C ALA A 126 2.16 9.56 4.02
N ILE A 127 3.46 9.39 4.27
CA ILE A 127 4.03 8.23 4.95
C ILE A 127 4.98 8.71 6.06
N TYR A 128 4.82 8.13 7.25
CA TYR A 128 5.68 8.37 8.40
C TYR A 128 6.28 7.05 8.90
N MET A 129 7.61 6.96 8.83
CA MET A 129 8.35 5.78 9.29
C MET A 129 8.93 6.01 10.67
N THR A 130 8.65 5.11 11.59
CA THR A 130 9.19 5.10 12.95
C THR A 130 10.04 3.87 13.24
N GLY A 131 10.21 2.97 12.27
CA GLY A 131 11.05 1.77 12.39
C GLY A 131 10.94 0.88 11.15
N GLY A 132 11.59 -0.27 11.20
CA GLY A 132 11.53 -1.30 10.18
C GLY A 132 12.15 -0.90 8.83
N SER A 133 11.69 -1.57 7.78
CA SER A 133 12.08 -1.32 6.40
C SER A 133 10.85 -1.07 5.54
N PHE A 134 10.79 0.06 4.86
CA PHE A 134 9.79 0.34 3.85
C PHE A 134 10.39 0.23 2.46
N THR A 135 9.81 -0.61 1.63
CA THR A 135 10.18 -0.75 0.21
C THR A 135 9.04 -0.26 -0.67
N LEU A 136 9.31 0.75 -1.48
CA LEU A 136 8.39 1.31 -2.46
C LEU A 136 8.78 0.89 -3.85
N THR A 137 7.82 0.39 -4.62
CA THR A 137 7.98 0.07 -6.04
C THR A 137 6.75 0.48 -6.85
N ASP A 138 6.85 0.43 -8.16
CA ASP A 138 5.74 0.70 -9.06
C ASP A 138 5.94 -0.04 -10.38
N CYS A 139 5.11 -1.02 -10.66
CA CYS A 139 5.23 -1.85 -11.88
C CYS A 139 4.77 -1.15 -13.15
N LYS A 140 4.01 -0.08 -13.04
CA LYS A 140 3.50 0.66 -14.19
C LYS A 140 4.23 1.97 -14.46
N GLY A 141 5.12 2.38 -13.55
CA GLY A 141 6.01 3.53 -13.71
C GLY A 141 5.33 4.91 -13.64
N VAL A 142 4.03 4.96 -13.33
CA VAL A 142 3.24 6.22 -13.28
C VAL A 142 2.63 6.47 -11.90
N GLY A 143 2.82 5.56 -10.97
CA GLY A 143 2.30 5.67 -9.60
C GLY A 143 2.97 6.80 -8.84
N THR A 144 2.21 7.47 -7.97
CA THR A 144 2.66 8.71 -7.34
C THR A 144 2.21 8.82 -5.89
N ILE A 145 3.11 9.31 -5.02
CA ILE A 145 2.80 9.81 -3.67
C ILE A 145 2.85 11.33 -3.72
N THR A 146 1.73 11.99 -3.43
CA THR A 146 1.58 13.44 -3.65
C THR A 146 0.62 14.09 -2.65
N HIS A 147 0.59 15.41 -2.67
CA HIS A 147 -0.48 16.23 -2.10
C HIS A 147 -1.29 16.89 -3.22
N ALA A 148 -2.52 17.28 -2.92
CA ALA A 148 -3.29 18.12 -3.82
C ALA A 148 -2.59 19.46 -4.03
N SER A 149 -2.85 20.10 -5.15
CA SER A 149 -2.31 21.45 -5.48
C SER A 149 -2.56 22.43 -4.33
N SER A 150 -1.58 23.23 -3.97
CA SER A 150 -1.59 24.19 -2.86
C SER A 150 -1.57 23.59 -1.44
N LYS A 151 -1.58 22.28 -1.29
CA LYS A 151 -1.52 21.60 0.00
C LYS A 151 -0.08 21.37 0.45
N THR A 152 0.10 21.17 1.75
CA THR A 152 1.40 21.01 2.39
C THR A 152 1.52 19.66 3.08
N GLY A 153 2.73 19.19 3.25
CA GLY A 153 3.09 17.92 3.87
C GLY A 153 4.23 17.25 3.11
N ARG A 154 4.96 16.39 3.77
CA ARG A 154 6.03 15.61 3.13
C ARG A 154 5.47 14.36 2.48
N GLY A 155 6.11 13.90 1.40
CA GLY A 155 5.77 12.61 0.81
C GLY A 155 6.11 11.47 1.75
N VAL A 156 7.38 11.37 2.17
CA VAL A 156 7.84 10.36 3.13
C VAL A 156 8.70 11.02 4.20
N TYR A 157 8.35 10.81 5.46
CA TYR A 157 9.19 11.17 6.60
C TYR A 157 9.79 9.91 7.22
N VAL A 158 11.11 9.79 7.20
CA VAL A 158 11.88 8.70 7.77
C VAL A 158 12.47 9.17 9.11
N SER A 159 11.74 8.95 10.21
CA SER A 159 12.23 9.25 11.56
C SER A 159 13.19 8.18 12.04
N SER A 160 12.93 6.92 11.70
CA SER A 160 13.80 5.78 11.98
C SER A 160 13.55 4.67 10.95
N GLY A 161 14.51 3.74 10.83
CA GLY A 161 14.43 2.61 9.91
C GLY A 161 15.00 2.93 8.52
N THR A 162 14.70 2.07 7.54
CA THR A 162 15.26 2.17 6.19
C THR A 162 14.14 2.27 5.15
N PHE A 163 14.17 3.34 4.37
CA PHE A 163 13.32 3.50 3.18
C PHE A 163 14.10 3.13 1.93
N ASN A 164 13.61 2.15 1.18
CA ASN A 164 14.15 1.70 -0.10
C ASN A 164 13.17 2.02 -1.22
N MET A 165 13.57 2.83 -2.19
CA MET A 165 12.73 3.20 -3.33
C MET A 165 13.28 2.57 -4.61
N TYR A 166 12.51 1.68 -5.22
CA TYR A 166 12.83 1.01 -6.47
C TYR A 166 12.01 1.53 -7.66
N GLY A 167 10.90 2.20 -7.40
CA GLY A 167 10.04 2.76 -8.46
C GLY A 167 8.98 3.69 -7.92
N GLY A 168 8.19 4.26 -8.82
CA GLY A 168 7.17 5.26 -8.52
C GLY A 168 7.72 6.68 -8.43
N SER A 169 6.87 7.61 -8.02
CA SER A 169 7.18 9.03 -7.97
C SER A 169 6.70 9.63 -6.64
N ILE A 170 7.55 10.42 -5.99
CA ILE A 170 7.21 11.19 -4.79
C ILE A 170 7.31 12.67 -5.16
N THR A 171 6.20 13.25 -5.60
CA THR A 171 6.18 14.59 -6.20
C THR A 171 4.99 15.42 -5.72
N GLY A 172 5.04 16.74 -5.93
CA GLY A 172 3.96 17.64 -5.53
C GLY A 172 3.82 17.81 -4.02
N ASN A 173 4.81 17.38 -3.25
CA ASN A 173 4.84 17.50 -1.81
C ASN A 173 5.61 18.76 -1.40
N LYS A 174 5.13 19.46 -0.37
CA LYS A 174 5.75 20.71 0.12
C LYS A 174 5.92 20.64 1.64
N ALA A 175 7.15 20.75 2.13
CA ALA A 175 7.42 20.82 3.55
C ALA A 175 6.64 21.95 4.22
N GLN A 176 6.17 21.72 5.45
CA GLN A 176 5.43 22.73 6.23
C GLN A 176 6.33 23.60 7.09
N ASP A 177 7.49 23.06 7.48
CA ASP A 177 8.35 23.78 8.42
C ASP A 177 9.07 24.96 7.76
N ALA A 178 9.31 25.99 8.58
CA ALA A 178 10.02 27.20 8.14
C ALA A 178 11.46 26.94 7.63
N GLN A 179 12.01 25.76 7.95
CA GLN A 179 13.33 25.32 7.49
C GLN A 179 13.26 24.60 6.13
N GLY A 180 12.06 24.37 5.58
CA GLY A 180 11.86 23.76 4.27
C GLY A 180 12.41 22.34 4.14
N ARG A 181 12.43 21.57 5.25
CA ARG A 181 13.07 20.26 5.31
C ARG A 181 12.27 19.20 4.54
N GLY A 182 12.78 18.86 3.34
CA GLY A 182 12.37 17.69 2.57
C GLY A 182 10.90 17.60 2.18
N GLY A 183 10.48 18.25 1.08
CA GLY A 183 9.11 18.08 0.59
C GLY A 183 8.83 16.66 0.08
N GLY A 184 9.72 16.06 -0.73
CA GLY A 184 9.56 14.70 -1.22
C GLY A 184 9.86 13.67 -0.13
N VAL A 185 11.14 13.53 0.22
CA VAL A 185 11.61 12.63 1.28
C VAL A 185 12.38 13.46 2.31
N TYR A 186 12.07 13.26 3.58
CA TYR A 186 12.82 13.83 4.68
C TYR A 186 13.32 12.71 5.59
N VAL A 187 14.64 12.68 5.82
CA VAL A 187 15.30 11.73 6.71
C VAL A 187 15.75 12.48 7.95
N TYR A 188 15.27 12.05 9.12
CA TYR A 188 15.71 12.61 10.40
C TYR A 188 17.13 12.16 10.72
N SER A 189 17.98 13.09 11.14
CA SER A 189 19.40 12.84 11.35
C SER A 189 19.65 11.79 12.44
N GLY A 190 20.45 10.78 12.11
CA GLY A 190 20.99 9.81 13.06
C GLY A 190 20.21 8.51 13.20
N SER A 191 19.00 8.36 12.68
CA SER A 191 18.18 7.17 12.89
C SER A 191 17.51 6.59 11.65
N GLY A 192 17.41 7.37 10.58
CA GLY A 192 16.78 6.97 9.31
C GLY A 192 17.78 6.80 8.18
N THR A 193 17.45 5.95 7.23
CA THR A 193 18.20 5.74 5.98
C THR A 193 17.25 5.82 4.79
N PHE A 194 17.66 6.47 3.72
CA PHE A 194 16.96 6.46 2.45
C PHE A 194 17.87 5.98 1.33
N ASN A 195 17.48 4.91 0.67
CA ASN A 195 18.15 4.34 -0.49
C ASN A 195 17.25 4.48 -1.71
N MET A 196 17.75 5.10 -2.75
CA MET A 196 17.02 5.27 -4.01
C MET A 196 17.71 4.49 -5.11
N TYR A 197 17.07 3.44 -5.57
CA TYR A 197 17.55 2.55 -6.66
C TYR A 197 16.85 2.86 -7.99
N GLY A 198 15.66 3.49 -7.93
CA GLY A 198 14.87 3.90 -9.07
C GLY A 198 13.71 4.79 -8.66
N GLY A 199 12.92 5.24 -9.65
CA GLY A 199 11.83 6.17 -9.42
C GLY A 199 12.28 7.64 -9.41
N TRP A 200 11.40 8.51 -8.92
CA TRP A 200 11.63 9.96 -8.89
C TRP A 200 11.16 10.55 -7.57
N SER A 201 11.99 11.36 -6.95
CA SER A 201 11.60 12.12 -5.76
C SER A 201 11.95 13.58 -5.92
N ASN A 202 10.95 14.46 -5.85
CA ASN A 202 11.15 15.89 -5.70
C ASN A 202 10.15 16.48 -4.71
N GLY A 203 10.52 17.57 -4.07
CA GLY A 203 9.65 18.33 -3.19
C GLY A 203 10.04 19.80 -3.27
N LYS A 204 9.07 20.68 -3.07
CA LYS A 204 9.35 22.10 -2.90
C LYS A 204 9.72 22.33 -1.44
N SER A 205 10.82 23.08 -1.22
CA SER A 205 11.08 23.70 0.08
C SER A 205 9.96 24.70 0.39
N GLY A 206 9.63 24.86 1.65
CA GLY A 206 8.76 25.94 2.11
C GLY A 206 9.33 27.34 1.74
N PRO A 207 8.55 28.38 1.95
CA PRO A 207 9.00 29.75 1.75
C PRO A 207 10.14 30.09 2.68
#